data_8b69449a70c65018838924df91a5a027
#
_entry.id   8b69449a70c65018838924df91a5a027
#
_cell.length_a   1.000
_cell.length_b   1.000
_cell.length_c   1.000
_cell.angle_alpha   90.00
_cell.angle_beta   90.00
_cell.angle_gamma   90.00
#
_symmetry.space_group_name_H-M   'P 1'
#
loop_
_entity.id
_entity.type
_entity.pdbx_description
1 polymer ?
#
loop_
_entity_poly.entity_id
_entity_poly.type
_entity_poly.pdbx_seq_one_letter_code
_entity_poly.pdbx_strand_id
1 'polypeptide(L)'
;MITLYLDMDGVLADFNKEYMKLDPNKTDRKRFRSAVIEDKIFEKLDFMPDAAELLNHVSRLNGINIEILTSMGTHDPFQGNAAKMQKLNWLKAKNIPYKANFVREKKEKAQYATPTSILIDDSSGCVIPFHAAGGHGILHINAADTIRTLDNTILQINSLQALSK
;
A
#
# COMPACT_ATOMS: atom_id res chain seq x y z
N MET A 1 -17.79 10.41 -2.35
CA MET A 1 -17.35 9.45 -1.33
C MET A 1 -15.83 9.36 -1.41
N ILE A 2 -15.13 9.44 -0.28
CA ILE A 2 -13.66 9.33 -0.22
C ILE A 2 -13.27 7.86 -0.34
N THR A 3 -12.21 7.57 -1.12
CA THR A 3 -11.55 6.24 -1.14
C THR A 3 -10.15 6.37 -0.58
N LEU A 4 -9.85 5.60 0.45
CA LEU A 4 -8.54 5.48 1.07
C LEU A 4 -7.85 4.20 0.57
N TYR A 5 -6.70 4.36 -0.05
CA TYR A 5 -5.83 3.28 -0.47
C TYR A 5 -4.66 3.11 0.51
N LEU A 6 -4.47 1.89 1.00
CA LEU A 6 -3.33 1.51 1.83
C LEU A 6 -2.37 0.66 1.00
N ASP A 7 -1.09 1.02 0.97
CA ASP A 7 -0.06 0.10 0.49
C ASP A 7 0.15 -1.05 1.48
N MET A 8 0.76 -2.13 1.01
CA MET A 8 1.12 -3.27 1.86
C MET A 8 2.57 -3.14 2.37
N ASP A 9 3.54 -3.22 1.47
CA ASP A 9 4.95 -3.33 1.81
C ASP A 9 5.48 -2.00 2.38
N GLY A 10 5.98 -2.02 3.61
CA GLY A 10 6.47 -0.82 4.30
C GLY A 10 5.39 0.01 5.00
N VAL A 11 4.11 -0.32 4.83
CA VAL A 11 2.99 0.31 5.55
C VAL A 11 2.33 -0.70 6.49
N LEU A 12 1.90 -1.84 5.98
CA LEU A 12 1.27 -2.91 6.77
C LEU A 12 2.21 -4.09 6.99
N ALA A 13 2.96 -4.48 5.96
CA ALA A 13 3.82 -5.66 5.94
C ALA A 13 5.31 -5.27 5.90
N ASP A 14 6.12 -5.93 6.72
CA ASP A 14 7.57 -5.68 6.82
C ASP A 14 8.35 -6.49 5.78
N PHE A 15 8.25 -6.06 4.52
CA PHE A 15 8.95 -6.69 3.40
C PHE A 15 10.46 -6.62 3.56
N ASN A 16 11.00 -5.49 3.97
CA ASN A 16 12.45 -5.29 4.07
C ASN A 16 13.10 -6.27 5.06
N LYS A 17 12.46 -6.52 6.19
CA LYS A 17 12.95 -7.47 7.20
C LYS A 17 13.21 -8.86 6.61
N GLU A 18 12.29 -9.38 5.79
CA GLU A 18 12.45 -10.69 5.16
C GLU A 18 13.39 -10.62 3.93
N TYR A 19 13.26 -9.58 3.11
CA TYR A 19 14.07 -9.43 1.91
C TYR A 19 15.57 -9.28 2.19
N MET A 20 15.94 -8.62 3.29
CA MET A 20 17.35 -8.47 3.71
C MET A 20 18.02 -9.78 4.17
N LYS A 21 17.25 -10.83 4.46
CA LYS A 21 17.76 -12.17 4.78
C LYS A 21 18.25 -12.93 3.54
N LEU A 22 17.86 -12.47 2.34
CA LEU A 22 18.19 -13.14 1.09
C LEU A 22 19.63 -12.83 0.66
N ASP A 23 20.21 -13.72 -0.16
CA ASP A 23 21.58 -13.64 -0.64
C ASP A 23 21.87 -12.29 -1.31
N PRO A 24 22.75 -11.44 -0.72
CA PRO A 24 23.07 -10.12 -1.26
C PRO A 24 23.92 -10.18 -2.53
N ASN A 25 24.52 -11.34 -2.86
CA ASN A 25 25.37 -11.50 -4.04
C ASN A 25 24.56 -11.74 -5.34
N LYS A 26 23.27 -12.05 -5.22
CA LYS A 26 22.38 -12.12 -6.38
C LYS A 26 22.08 -10.71 -6.90
N THR A 27 21.99 -10.55 -8.22
CA THR A 27 21.44 -9.32 -8.80
C THR A 27 20.01 -9.08 -8.32
N ASP A 28 19.58 -7.84 -8.20
CA ASP A 28 18.23 -7.48 -7.68
C ASP A 28 17.12 -8.26 -8.39
N ARG A 29 17.21 -8.39 -9.71
CA ARG A 29 16.22 -9.15 -10.50
C ARG A 29 16.18 -10.63 -10.12
N LYS A 30 17.35 -11.30 -9.97
CA LYS A 30 17.42 -12.71 -9.58
C LYS A 30 17.00 -12.90 -8.12
N ARG A 31 17.38 -11.96 -7.27
CA ARG A 31 17.05 -11.96 -5.84
C ARG A 31 15.53 -11.84 -5.65
N PHE A 32 14.87 -10.91 -6.32
CA PHE A 32 13.43 -10.75 -6.28
C PHE A 32 12.70 -12.00 -6.82
N ARG A 33 13.15 -12.55 -7.96
CA ARG A 33 12.58 -13.78 -8.52
C ARG A 33 12.67 -14.94 -7.52
N SER A 34 13.82 -15.16 -6.92
CA SER A 34 14.04 -16.21 -5.91
C SER A 34 13.13 -15.99 -4.69
N ALA A 35 13.05 -14.75 -4.21
CA ALA A 35 12.18 -14.39 -3.09
C ALA A 35 10.70 -14.75 -3.37
N VAL A 36 10.21 -14.42 -4.55
CA VAL A 36 8.80 -14.65 -4.89
C VAL A 36 8.52 -16.11 -5.23
N ILE A 37 9.35 -16.74 -6.08
CA ILE A 37 9.06 -18.06 -6.63
C ILE A 37 9.49 -19.19 -5.68
N GLU A 38 10.70 -19.09 -5.11
CA GLU A 38 11.27 -20.14 -4.29
C GLU A 38 10.87 -19.98 -2.82
N ASP A 39 10.99 -18.77 -2.28
CA ASP A 39 10.78 -18.49 -0.86
C ASP A 39 9.35 -18.11 -0.50
N LYS A 40 8.50 -17.77 -1.47
CA LYS A 40 7.13 -17.28 -1.26
C LYS A 40 7.08 -16.14 -0.23
N ILE A 41 7.97 -15.16 -0.41
CA ILE A 41 8.29 -14.14 0.59
C ILE A 41 7.05 -13.41 1.13
N PHE A 42 6.09 -13.06 0.27
CA PHE A 42 4.92 -12.28 0.71
C PHE A 42 3.98 -13.03 1.66
N GLU A 43 4.03 -14.36 1.72
CA GLU A 43 3.25 -15.13 2.69
C GLU A 43 3.87 -15.13 4.10
N LYS A 44 5.15 -14.79 4.22
CA LYS A 44 5.94 -14.89 5.46
C LYS A 44 6.08 -13.58 6.22
N LEU A 45 5.60 -12.48 5.67
CA LEU A 45 5.83 -11.15 6.23
C LEU A 45 5.17 -10.98 7.60
N ASP A 46 5.90 -10.37 8.52
CA ASP A 46 5.33 -9.84 9.74
C ASP A 46 4.59 -8.52 9.45
N PHE A 47 3.74 -8.09 10.37
CA PHE A 47 3.26 -6.71 10.36
C PHE A 47 4.40 -5.72 10.58
N MET A 48 4.29 -4.53 9.98
CA MET A 48 5.07 -3.38 10.44
C MET A 48 4.76 -3.13 11.93
N PRO A 49 5.73 -2.65 12.72
CA PRO A 49 5.56 -2.49 14.17
C PRO A 49 4.36 -1.65 14.58
N ASP A 50 3.96 -0.70 13.76
CA ASP A 50 2.86 0.24 14.01
C ASP A 50 1.62 0.01 13.11
N ALA A 51 1.60 -1.07 12.32
CA ALA A 51 0.49 -1.38 11.42
C ALA A 51 -0.84 -1.56 12.17
N ALA A 52 -0.81 -2.14 13.37
CA ALA A 52 -2.01 -2.31 14.18
C ALA A 52 -2.66 -0.98 14.58
N GLU A 53 -1.86 0.03 14.92
CA GLU A 53 -2.33 1.38 15.22
C GLU A 53 -3.05 2.01 14.02
N LEU A 54 -2.41 1.95 12.83
CA LEU A 54 -2.99 2.46 11.60
C LEU A 54 -4.29 1.72 11.22
N LEU A 55 -4.27 0.38 11.23
CA LEU A 55 -5.44 -0.44 10.89
C LEU A 55 -6.62 -0.19 11.85
N ASN A 56 -6.34 -0.06 13.15
CA ASN A 56 -7.35 0.24 14.15
C ASN A 56 -7.98 1.64 13.93
N HIS A 57 -7.17 2.63 13.56
CA HIS A 57 -7.68 3.96 13.23
C HIS A 57 -8.57 3.94 11.98
N VAL A 58 -8.07 3.40 10.87
CA VAL A 58 -8.81 3.42 9.60
C VAL A 58 -10.10 2.60 9.67
N SER A 59 -10.13 1.51 10.44
CA SER A 59 -11.34 0.68 10.62
C SER A 59 -12.51 1.42 11.28
N ARG A 60 -12.25 2.54 11.94
CA ARG A 60 -13.26 3.39 12.61
C ARG A 60 -13.72 4.57 11.77
N LEU A 61 -13.14 4.78 10.60
CA LEU A 61 -13.52 5.86 9.71
C LEU A 61 -14.90 5.57 9.10
N ASN A 62 -15.83 6.48 9.27
CA ASN A 62 -17.18 6.35 8.73
C ASN A 62 -17.33 7.04 7.37
N GLY A 63 -18.05 6.41 6.44
CA GLY A 63 -18.32 6.99 5.12
C GLY A 63 -17.12 7.05 4.18
N ILE A 64 -16.06 6.29 4.49
CA ILE A 64 -14.85 6.17 3.67
C ILE A 64 -14.72 4.74 3.17
N ASN A 65 -14.52 4.58 1.87
CA ASN A 65 -14.20 3.30 1.26
C ASN A 65 -12.70 3.03 1.46
N ILE A 66 -12.35 1.88 2.07
CA ILE A 66 -10.96 1.51 2.34
C ILE A 66 -10.60 0.34 1.45
N GLU A 67 -9.51 0.47 0.71
CA GLU A 67 -8.98 -0.56 -0.19
C GLU A 67 -7.46 -0.68 -0.03
N ILE A 68 -6.92 -1.82 -0.43
CA ILE A 68 -5.47 -2.02 -0.57
C ILE A 68 -5.08 -1.66 -2.00
N LEU A 69 -3.94 -0.98 -2.17
CA LEU A 69 -3.35 -0.68 -3.48
C LEU A 69 -1.85 -0.97 -3.42
N THR A 70 -1.44 -2.10 -4.00
CA THR A 70 -0.08 -2.61 -3.88
C THR A 70 0.51 -2.95 -5.24
N SER A 71 1.85 -2.84 -5.36
CA SER A 71 2.58 -3.24 -6.55
C SER A 71 2.99 -4.71 -6.48
N MET A 72 2.94 -5.40 -7.62
CA MET A 72 3.50 -6.74 -7.76
C MET A 72 5.04 -6.71 -7.89
N GLY A 73 5.63 -5.55 -8.15
CA GLY A 73 7.08 -5.35 -8.21
C GLY A 73 7.75 -5.90 -9.47
N THR A 74 6.98 -6.32 -10.48
CA THR A 74 7.49 -6.92 -11.71
C THR A 74 6.52 -6.79 -12.88
N HIS A 75 7.07 -6.75 -14.09
CA HIS A 75 6.31 -6.86 -15.34
C HIS A 75 6.20 -8.31 -15.85
N ASP A 76 6.97 -9.24 -15.28
CA ASP A 76 6.88 -10.65 -15.61
C ASP A 76 5.56 -11.23 -15.13
N PRO A 77 4.69 -11.78 -16.02
CA PRO A 77 3.37 -12.24 -15.63
C PRO A 77 3.39 -13.41 -14.64
N PHE A 78 4.37 -14.31 -14.76
CA PHE A 78 4.49 -15.46 -13.88
C PHE A 78 4.86 -15.04 -12.45
N GLN A 79 5.88 -14.21 -12.31
CA GLN A 79 6.27 -13.65 -11.01
C GLN A 79 5.17 -12.75 -10.44
N GLY A 80 4.55 -11.93 -11.27
CA GLY A 80 3.47 -11.03 -10.85
C GLY A 80 2.26 -11.78 -10.32
N ASN A 81 1.84 -12.85 -10.99
CA ASN A 81 0.74 -13.69 -10.51
C ASN A 81 1.08 -14.39 -9.20
N ALA A 82 2.32 -14.88 -9.05
CA ALA A 82 2.77 -15.48 -7.80
C ALA A 82 2.77 -14.46 -6.65
N ALA A 83 3.32 -13.26 -6.88
CA ALA A 83 3.30 -12.18 -5.89
C ALA A 83 1.88 -11.78 -5.49
N LYS A 84 0.98 -11.63 -6.47
CA LYS A 84 -0.43 -11.31 -6.23
C LYS A 84 -1.11 -12.36 -5.34
N MET A 85 -0.97 -13.63 -5.67
CA MET A 85 -1.58 -14.71 -4.89
C MET A 85 -1.05 -14.76 -3.47
N GLN A 86 0.26 -14.61 -3.28
CA GLN A 86 0.88 -14.57 -1.97
C GLN A 86 0.40 -13.39 -1.12
N LYS A 87 0.28 -12.21 -1.72
CA LYS A 87 -0.25 -11.01 -1.06
C LYS A 87 -1.71 -11.19 -0.66
N LEU A 88 -2.54 -11.79 -1.51
CA LEU A 88 -3.93 -12.12 -1.16
C LEU A 88 -4.01 -13.12 0.00
N ASN A 89 -3.16 -14.15 -0.01
CA ASN A 89 -3.07 -15.12 1.09
C ASN A 89 -2.64 -14.44 2.40
N TRP A 90 -1.69 -13.53 2.33
CA TRP A 90 -1.25 -12.76 3.49
C TRP A 90 -2.36 -11.88 4.06
N LEU A 91 -3.07 -11.12 3.22
CA LEU A 91 -4.20 -10.30 3.66
C LEU A 91 -5.28 -11.13 4.35
N LYS A 92 -5.60 -12.29 3.78
CA LYS A 92 -6.55 -13.24 4.37
C LYS A 92 -6.07 -13.79 5.71
N ALA A 93 -4.81 -14.22 5.79
CA ALA A 93 -4.20 -14.74 7.02
C ALA A 93 -4.12 -13.70 8.14
N LYS A 94 -3.97 -12.42 7.78
CA LYS A 94 -3.95 -11.29 8.72
C LYS A 94 -5.33 -10.69 9.02
N ASN A 95 -6.41 -11.28 8.50
CA ASN A 95 -7.78 -10.82 8.68
C ASN A 95 -8.00 -9.36 8.24
N ILE A 96 -7.35 -8.93 7.16
CA ILE A 96 -7.54 -7.62 6.55
C ILE A 96 -8.65 -7.72 5.52
N PRO A 97 -9.84 -7.11 5.74
CA PRO A 97 -11.04 -7.38 4.94
C PRO A 97 -11.16 -6.50 3.69
N TYR A 98 -10.14 -5.68 3.40
CA TYR A 98 -10.22 -4.67 2.35
C TYR A 98 -9.96 -5.30 0.97
N LYS A 99 -10.72 -4.84 -0.03
CA LYS A 99 -10.50 -5.20 -1.43
C LYS A 99 -9.09 -4.81 -1.86
N ALA A 100 -8.38 -5.72 -2.51
CA ALA A 100 -7.03 -5.49 -2.98
C ALA A 100 -6.98 -5.19 -4.48
N ASN A 101 -6.25 -4.12 -4.82
CA ASN A 101 -5.93 -3.70 -6.17
C ASN A 101 -4.43 -3.86 -6.40
N PHE A 102 -4.06 -4.35 -7.59
CA PHE A 102 -2.70 -4.68 -7.93
C PHE A 102 -2.26 -3.92 -9.17
N VAL A 103 -1.07 -3.32 -9.09
CA VAL A 103 -0.36 -2.70 -10.22
C VAL A 103 0.97 -3.42 -10.44
N ARG A 104 1.55 -3.28 -11.63
CA ARG A 104 2.84 -3.91 -11.93
C ARG A 104 4.00 -3.17 -11.30
N GLU A 105 3.96 -1.84 -11.35
CA GLU A 105 5.00 -0.98 -10.81
C GLU A 105 4.43 0.23 -10.04
N LYS A 106 5.27 0.84 -9.22
CA LYS A 106 4.90 1.89 -8.27
C LYS A 106 4.14 3.06 -8.89
N LYS A 107 4.63 3.60 -10.01
CA LYS A 107 4.03 4.77 -10.67
C LYS A 107 2.62 4.52 -11.20
N GLU A 108 2.26 3.26 -11.48
CA GLU A 108 0.92 2.90 -11.98
C GLU A 108 -0.17 3.12 -10.91
N LYS A 109 0.18 3.26 -9.64
CA LYS A 109 -0.77 3.63 -8.59
C LYS A 109 -1.47 4.97 -8.87
N ALA A 110 -0.81 5.87 -9.61
CA ALA A 110 -1.39 7.15 -10.02
C ALA A 110 -2.69 7.02 -10.86
N GLN A 111 -2.94 5.87 -11.48
CA GLN A 111 -4.20 5.60 -12.21
C GLN A 111 -5.43 5.57 -11.29
N TYR A 112 -5.23 5.40 -9.99
CA TYR A 112 -6.28 5.41 -8.97
C TYR A 112 -6.52 6.79 -8.36
N ALA A 113 -5.76 7.80 -8.79
CA ALA A 113 -5.86 9.16 -8.26
C ALA A 113 -7.14 9.86 -8.75
N THR A 114 -7.87 10.42 -7.83
CA THR A 114 -9.02 11.29 -8.05
C THR A 114 -9.01 12.40 -6.99
N PRO A 115 -9.76 13.50 -7.15
CA PRO A 115 -9.84 14.55 -6.13
C PRO A 115 -10.35 14.08 -4.75
N THR A 116 -10.92 12.89 -4.67
CA THR A 116 -11.42 12.29 -3.42
C THR A 116 -10.72 10.99 -3.04
N SER A 117 -9.58 10.68 -3.66
CA SER A 117 -8.78 9.53 -3.28
C SER A 117 -7.55 9.93 -2.48
N ILE A 118 -7.24 9.10 -1.48
CA ILE A 118 -6.06 9.25 -0.61
C ILE A 118 -5.23 7.97 -0.75
N LEU A 119 -3.91 8.10 -0.92
CA LEU A 119 -2.96 6.99 -0.91
C LEU A 119 -2.01 7.15 0.27
N ILE A 120 -1.92 6.13 1.12
CA ILE A 120 -0.89 5.99 2.15
C ILE A 120 0.15 4.99 1.64
N ASP A 121 1.39 5.45 1.46
CA ASP A 121 2.48 4.67 0.87
C ASP A 121 3.83 5.13 1.45
N ASP A 122 4.77 4.22 1.70
CA ASP A 122 6.10 4.53 2.22
C ASP A 122 7.10 5.01 1.15
N SER A 123 6.69 4.98 -0.13
CA SER A 123 7.53 5.34 -1.27
C SER A 123 7.12 6.67 -1.89
N SER A 124 8.05 7.63 -1.92
CA SER A 124 7.86 8.87 -2.68
C SER A 124 7.60 8.62 -4.17
N GLY A 125 8.13 7.53 -4.73
CA GLY A 125 7.85 7.08 -6.10
C GLY A 125 6.40 6.65 -6.37
N CYS A 126 5.60 6.45 -5.32
CA CYS A 126 4.15 6.24 -5.41
C CYS A 126 3.39 7.54 -5.09
N VAL A 127 3.76 8.20 -4.01
CA VAL A 127 3.07 9.38 -3.46
C VAL A 127 3.12 10.58 -4.40
N ILE A 128 4.30 10.89 -4.97
CA ILE A 128 4.47 12.04 -5.86
C ILE A 128 3.64 11.91 -7.14
N PRO A 129 3.72 10.79 -7.91
CA PRO A 129 2.87 10.63 -9.09
C PRO A 129 1.37 10.60 -8.78
N PHE A 130 0.97 10.02 -7.65
CA PHE A 130 -0.42 10.00 -7.22
C PHE A 130 -0.97 11.41 -6.95
N HIS A 131 -0.17 12.24 -6.28
CA HIS A 131 -0.52 13.64 -6.04
C HIS A 131 -0.57 14.44 -7.34
N ALA A 132 0.42 14.28 -8.23
CA ALA A 132 0.46 14.95 -9.53
C ALA A 132 -0.74 14.58 -10.42
N ALA A 133 -1.31 13.39 -10.26
CA ALA A 133 -2.52 12.94 -10.96
C ALA A 133 -3.83 13.42 -10.31
N GLY A 134 -3.77 14.27 -9.28
CA GLY A 134 -4.93 14.90 -8.64
C GLY A 134 -5.49 14.16 -7.42
N GLY A 135 -4.81 13.14 -6.93
CA GLY A 135 -5.12 12.49 -5.66
C GLY A 135 -4.38 13.12 -4.48
N HIS A 136 -4.59 12.57 -3.30
CA HIS A 136 -3.92 13.00 -2.07
C HIS A 136 -2.94 11.90 -1.62
N GLY A 137 -1.64 12.11 -1.86
CA GLY A 137 -0.60 11.19 -1.44
C GLY A 137 -0.07 11.52 -0.04
N ILE A 138 -0.01 10.53 0.84
CA ILE A 138 0.55 10.65 2.20
C ILE A 138 1.77 9.72 2.28
N LEU A 139 2.96 10.31 2.46
CA LEU A 139 4.18 9.53 2.68
C LEU A 139 4.17 8.97 4.11
N HIS A 140 4.10 7.64 4.19
CA HIS A 140 4.10 6.95 5.47
C HIS A 140 5.52 6.82 6.03
N ILE A 141 5.72 7.34 7.23
CA ILE A 141 6.95 7.21 8.03
C ILE A 141 6.65 6.42 9.30
N ASN A 142 5.57 6.77 9.97
CA ASN A 142 5.03 6.08 11.15
C ASN A 142 3.51 6.28 11.23
N ALA A 143 2.82 5.44 11.98
CA ALA A 143 1.37 5.48 12.10
C ALA A 143 0.85 6.80 12.69
N ALA A 144 1.47 7.32 13.74
CA ALA A 144 0.99 8.54 14.42
C ALA A 144 0.97 9.75 13.48
N ASP A 145 2.05 9.99 12.72
CA ASP A 145 2.13 11.09 11.77
C ASP A 145 1.19 10.88 10.58
N THR A 146 1.09 9.66 10.11
CA THR A 146 0.19 9.28 9.01
C THR A 146 -1.28 9.51 9.39
N ILE A 147 -1.70 9.08 10.57
CA ILE A 147 -3.07 9.27 11.09
C ILE A 147 -3.41 10.75 11.17
N ARG A 148 -2.52 11.57 11.74
CA ARG A 148 -2.73 13.02 11.84
C ARG A 148 -2.89 13.65 10.45
N THR A 149 -2.05 13.29 9.49
CA THR A 149 -2.13 13.80 8.12
C THR A 149 -3.39 13.32 7.42
N LEU A 150 -3.77 12.06 7.61
CA LEU A 150 -4.99 11.47 7.06
C LEU A 150 -6.24 12.20 7.54
N ASP A 151 -6.38 12.42 8.84
CA ASP A 151 -7.53 13.11 9.42
C ASP A 151 -7.67 14.53 8.88
N ASN A 152 -6.54 15.27 8.79
CA ASN A 152 -6.53 16.60 8.19
C ASN A 152 -6.91 16.58 6.69
N THR A 153 -6.42 15.61 5.93
CA THR A 153 -6.74 15.46 4.51
C THR A 153 -8.22 15.16 4.30
N ILE A 154 -8.80 14.28 5.11
CA ILE A 154 -10.24 13.97 5.07
C ILE A 154 -11.07 15.22 5.34
N LEU A 155 -10.71 16.02 6.35
CA LEU A 155 -11.39 17.28 6.65
C LEU A 155 -11.31 18.28 5.48
N GLN A 156 -10.17 18.41 4.83
CA GLN A 156 -9.99 19.28 3.67
C GLN A 156 -10.86 18.85 2.49
N ILE A 157 -10.87 17.55 2.14
CA ILE A 157 -11.70 17.03 1.06
C ILE A 157 -13.19 17.29 1.33
N ASN A 158 -13.65 17.00 2.54
CA ASN A 158 -15.05 17.23 2.92
C ASN A 158 -15.43 18.71 2.85
N SER A 159 -14.55 19.61 3.28
CA SER A 159 -14.77 21.06 3.21
C SER A 159 -14.90 21.55 1.77
N LEU A 160 -14.04 21.06 0.86
CA LEU A 160 -14.10 21.41 -0.56
C LEU A 160 -15.39 20.89 -1.22
N GLN A 161 -15.82 19.67 -0.87
CA GLN A 161 -17.09 19.12 -1.38
C GLN A 161 -18.31 19.89 -0.87
N ALA A 162 -18.29 20.43 0.33
CA ALA A 162 -19.36 21.24 0.88
C ALA A 162 -19.51 22.61 0.17
N LEU A 163 -18.36 23.18 -0.29
CA LEU A 163 -18.37 24.47 -1.04
C LEU A 163 -18.83 24.33 -2.50
N SER A 164 -18.84 23.08 -3.04
CA SER A 164 -19.22 22.80 -4.44
C SER A 164 -20.69 22.45 -4.63
N LYS A 165 -21.50 22.50 -3.56
CA LYS A 165 -22.94 22.26 -3.54
C LYS A 165 -23.71 23.58 -3.42
#